data_19f25c42b5473ccd8f5fcfd76274b12b
#
_entry.id   19f25c42b5473ccd8f5fcfd76274b12b
#
_cell.length_a   1.000
_cell.length_b   1.000
_cell.length_c   1.000
_cell.angle_alpha   90.00
_cell.angle_beta   90.00
_cell.angle_gamma   90.00
#
_symmetry.space_group_name_H-M   'P 1'
#
loop_
_entity.id
_entity.type
_entity.pdbx_description
1 polymer ?
#
loop_
_entity_poly.entity_id
_entity_poly.type
_entity_poly.pdbx_seq_one_letter_code
_entity_poly.pdbx_strand_id
1 'polypeptide(L)'
;MDRLTILTRELTPFEHLVANRLCDGLSNSAIARETAHTEKVIENTVSRMARALGVQSGPDINIRVLIALAYRSHFGDTAFDKLNVPCQHLERGPDGKMICNRHID
;
A
#
# COMPACT_ATOMS: atom_id res chain seq x y z
N MET A 1 -8.24 -16.40 -6.40
CA MET A 1 -7.89 -16.25 -6.22
C MET A 1 -7.24 -15.65 -5.31
N ASP A 2 -6.97 -15.64 -4.75
CA ASP A 2 -6.55 -15.17 -3.74
C ASP A 2 -5.18 -15.35 -3.57
N ARG A 3 -4.41 -15.64 -4.46
CA ARG A 3 -3.11 -15.72 -4.33
C ARG A 3 -2.46 -14.49 -3.93
N LEU A 4 -3.00 -13.37 -4.16
CA LEU A 4 -2.41 -12.10 -3.82
C LEU A 4 -2.56 -11.74 -2.37
N THR A 5 -3.32 -12.53 -1.62
CA THR A 5 -3.56 -12.16 -0.25
C THR A 5 -2.93 -13.10 0.74
N ILE A 6 -2.02 -13.94 0.30
CA ILE A 6 -1.38 -14.88 1.21
C ILE A 6 -0.24 -14.18 1.92
N LEU A 7 -0.38 -14.08 3.22
CA LEU A 7 0.65 -13.47 4.06
C LEU A 7 1.43 -14.59 4.71
N THR A 8 2.69 -14.72 4.40
CA THR A 8 3.48 -15.83 4.91
C THR A 8 4.00 -15.59 6.32
N ARG A 9 4.00 -14.33 6.77
CA ARG A 9 4.36 -13.96 8.12
C ARG A 9 3.83 -12.57 8.38
N GLU A 10 3.79 -12.18 9.62
CA GLU A 10 3.36 -10.83 9.94
C GLU A 10 4.43 -9.83 9.52
N LEU A 11 4.00 -8.66 9.15
CA LEU A 11 4.92 -7.58 8.81
C LEU A 11 5.40 -6.91 10.09
N THR A 12 6.65 -6.48 10.08
CA THR A 12 7.20 -5.73 11.20
C THR A 12 6.63 -4.31 11.18
N PRO A 13 6.71 -3.58 12.31
CA PRO A 13 6.26 -2.19 12.30
C PRO A 13 6.95 -1.34 11.24
N PHE A 14 8.24 -1.56 11.01
CA PHE A 14 8.93 -0.79 9.98
C PHE A 14 8.43 -1.14 8.59
N GLU A 15 8.12 -2.42 8.37
CA GLU A 15 7.55 -2.82 7.08
C GLU A 15 6.18 -2.18 6.87
N HIS A 16 5.37 -2.09 7.92
CA HIS A 16 4.09 -1.41 7.81
C HIS A 16 4.29 0.06 7.46
N LEU A 17 5.27 0.70 8.07
CA LEU A 17 5.54 2.10 7.78
C LEU A 17 5.94 2.29 6.32
N VAL A 18 6.86 1.44 5.84
CA VAL A 18 7.33 1.54 4.46
C VAL A 18 6.16 1.25 3.51
N ALA A 19 5.34 0.26 3.83
CA ALA A 19 4.19 -0.07 2.99
C ALA A 19 3.23 1.11 2.89
N ASN A 20 2.97 1.78 4.01
CA ASN A 20 2.09 2.94 3.98
C ASN A 20 2.65 4.05 3.12
N ARG A 21 3.94 4.32 3.21
CA ARG A 21 4.56 5.36 2.38
C ARG A 21 4.55 4.97 0.91
N LEU A 22 4.75 3.69 0.64
CA LEU A 22 4.69 3.21 -0.73
C LEU A 22 3.29 3.38 -1.30
N CYS A 23 2.27 3.11 -0.52
CA CYS A 23 0.89 3.31 -0.95
C CYS A 23 0.57 4.79 -1.16
N ASP A 24 1.29 5.68 -0.49
CA ASP A 24 1.14 7.12 -0.72
C ASP A 24 1.85 7.56 -1.98
N GLY A 25 2.51 6.65 -2.67
CA GLY A 25 3.16 6.97 -3.94
C GLY A 25 4.61 7.42 -3.82
N LEU A 26 5.19 7.33 -2.64
CA LEU A 26 6.56 7.79 -2.45
C LEU A 26 7.55 6.82 -3.09
N SER A 27 8.61 7.36 -3.66
CA SER A 27 9.71 6.56 -4.16
C SER A 27 10.54 6.02 -2.99
N ASN A 28 11.38 5.04 -3.26
CA ASN A 28 12.27 4.53 -2.23
C ASN A 28 13.19 5.63 -1.69
N SER A 29 13.61 6.52 -2.54
CA SER A 29 14.45 7.64 -2.13
C SER A 29 13.70 8.54 -1.15
N ALA A 30 12.44 8.85 -1.44
CA ALA A 30 11.64 9.68 -0.56
C ALA A 30 11.36 8.98 0.77
N ILE A 31 11.07 7.68 0.73
CA ILE A 31 10.83 6.93 1.94
C ILE A 31 12.09 6.91 2.81
N ALA A 32 13.25 6.74 2.17
CA ALA A 32 14.50 6.73 2.90
C ALA A 32 14.73 8.05 3.63
N ARG A 33 14.43 9.17 2.95
CA ARG A 33 14.58 10.48 3.57
C ARG A 33 13.65 10.64 4.76
N GLU A 34 12.40 10.24 4.60
CA GLU A 34 11.41 10.42 5.67
C GLU A 34 11.71 9.56 6.88
N THR A 35 12.31 8.41 6.68
CA THR A 35 12.53 7.48 7.76
C THR A 35 13.96 7.53 8.29
N ALA A 36 14.78 8.41 7.73
CA ALA A 36 16.20 8.54 8.11
C ALA A 36 16.97 7.24 7.91
N HIS A 37 16.70 6.60 6.79
CA HIS A 37 17.39 5.37 6.41
C HIS A 37 18.00 5.54 5.04
N THR A 38 18.83 4.59 4.63
CA THR A 38 19.39 4.61 3.29
C THR A 38 18.41 4.01 2.30
N GLU A 39 18.58 4.37 1.03
CA GLU A 39 17.77 3.77 -0.02
C GLU A 39 17.93 2.26 -0.05
N LYS A 40 19.15 1.79 0.23
CA LYS A 40 19.41 0.36 0.23
C LYS A 40 18.57 -0.37 1.29
N VAL A 41 18.44 0.24 2.45
CA VAL A 41 17.60 -0.34 3.51
C VAL A 41 16.16 -0.42 3.03
N ILE A 42 15.68 0.62 2.35
CA ILE A 42 14.31 0.60 1.86
C ILE A 42 14.14 -0.46 0.77
N GLU A 43 15.08 -0.57 -0.14
CA GLU A 43 15.03 -1.61 -1.18
C GLU A 43 14.95 -2.99 -0.57
N ASN A 44 15.78 -3.25 0.43
CA ASN A 44 15.77 -4.54 1.09
C ASN A 44 14.46 -4.79 1.82
N THR A 45 13.91 -3.76 2.43
CA THR A 45 12.64 -3.86 3.14
C THR A 45 11.51 -4.17 2.15
N VAL A 46 11.50 -3.48 1.01
CA VAL A 46 10.48 -3.72 0.00
C VAL A 46 10.57 -5.17 -0.51
N SER A 47 11.78 -5.66 -0.73
CA SER A 47 11.95 -7.05 -1.18
C SER A 47 11.43 -8.04 -0.16
N ARG A 48 11.70 -7.79 1.12
CA ARG A 48 11.21 -8.68 2.17
C ARG A 48 9.69 -8.64 2.28
N MET A 49 9.10 -7.44 2.13
CA MET A 49 7.66 -7.30 2.16
C MET A 49 7.01 -8.06 1.00
N ALA A 50 7.63 -7.96 -0.17
CA ALA A 50 7.09 -8.66 -1.34
C ALA A 50 6.99 -10.15 -1.05
N ARG A 51 8.04 -10.73 -0.47
CA ARG A 51 8.00 -12.15 -0.15
C ARG A 51 6.95 -12.46 0.91
N ALA A 52 6.84 -11.61 1.92
CA ALA A 52 5.85 -11.83 2.97
C ALA A 52 4.43 -11.77 2.42
N LEU A 53 4.20 -10.90 1.45
CA LEU A 53 2.87 -10.73 0.85
C LEU A 53 2.62 -11.68 -0.30
N GLY A 54 3.56 -12.54 -0.62
CA GLY A 54 3.37 -13.50 -1.70
C GLY A 54 3.47 -12.91 -3.08
N VAL A 55 4.09 -11.73 -3.21
CA VAL A 55 4.25 -11.09 -4.50
C VAL A 55 5.55 -11.55 -5.13
N GLN A 56 5.48 -11.96 -6.38
CA GLN A 56 6.66 -12.42 -7.09
C GLN A 56 7.08 -11.39 -8.11
N SER A 57 8.39 -11.17 -8.21
CA SER A 57 8.91 -10.24 -9.19
C SER A 57 9.11 -10.94 -10.53
N GLY A 58 9.22 -10.16 -11.57
CA GLY A 58 9.46 -10.67 -12.90
C GLY A 58 9.73 -9.51 -13.83
N PRO A 59 10.18 -9.82 -15.06
CA PRO A 59 10.57 -8.75 -15.97
C PRO A 59 9.42 -7.85 -16.38
N ASP A 60 8.21 -8.38 -16.38
CA ASP A 60 7.07 -7.58 -16.79
C ASP A 60 6.19 -7.17 -15.61
N ILE A 61 6.72 -7.26 -14.41
CA ILE A 61 5.90 -7.04 -13.21
C ILE A 61 6.38 -5.81 -12.47
N ASN A 62 5.46 -4.90 -12.21
CA ASN A 62 5.76 -3.76 -11.36
C ASN A 62 5.50 -4.17 -9.92
N ILE A 63 6.57 -4.53 -9.23
CA ILE A 63 6.42 -5.10 -7.91
C ILE A 63 5.84 -4.10 -6.91
N ARG A 64 6.11 -2.80 -7.09
CA ARG A 64 5.60 -1.80 -6.18
C ARG A 64 4.08 -1.71 -6.25
N VAL A 65 3.53 -1.81 -7.46
CA VAL A 65 2.08 -1.80 -7.61
C VAL A 65 1.47 -3.03 -6.97
N LEU A 66 2.07 -4.18 -7.17
CA LEU A 66 1.54 -5.40 -6.58
C LEU A 66 1.64 -5.40 -5.07
N ILE A 67 2.72 -4.85 -4.51
CA ILE A 67 2.84 -4.72 -3.07
C ILE A 67 1.72 -3.84 -2.52
N ALA A 68 1.46 -2.70 -3.18
CA ALA A 68 0.41 -1.81 -2.71
C ALA A 68 -0.95 -2.50 -2.75
N LEU A 69 -1.23 -3.23 -3.82
CA LEU A 69 -2.50 -3.93 -3.94
C LEU A 69 -2.63 -5.03 -2.89
N ALA A 70 -1.57 -5.78 -2.69
CA ALA A 70 -1.59 -6.87 -1.71
C ALA A 70 -1.72 -6.32 -0.30
N TYR A 71 -1.01 -5.25 -0.01
CA TYR A 71 -1.07 -4.64 1.31
C TYR A 71 -2.48 -4.16 1.61
N ARG A 72 -3.09 -3.47 0.65
CA ARG A 72 -4.46 -3.00 0.83
C ARG A 72 -5.43 -4.16 0.98
N SER A 73 -5.20 -5.23 0.23
CA SER A 73 -6.06 -6.41 0.32
C SER A 73 -6.03 -7.02 1.71
N HIS A 74 -4.84 -7.04 2.33
CA HIS A 74 -4.70 -7.62 3.65
C HIS A 74 -5.15 -6.69 4.77
N PHE A 75 -4.89 -5.41 4.64
CA PHE A 75 -5.06 -4.49 5.76
C PHE A 75 -6.16 -3.46 5.52
N GLY A 76 -6.98 -3.73 4.53
CA GLY A 76 -8.18 -2.94 4.29
C GLY A 76 -7.88 -1.61 3.67
N ASP A 77 -8.75 -0.66 3.93
CA ASP A 77 -8.73 0.62 3.25
C ASP A 77 -7.82 1.64 3.91
N THR A 78 -6.97 1.21 4.81
CA THR A 78 -6.07 2.13 5.48
C THR A 78 -5.24 2.92 4.49
N ALA A 79 -4.82 2.28 3.41
CA ALA A 79 -4.01 2.95 2.40
C ALA A 79 -4.79 4.06 1.72
N PHE A 80 -6.07 3.85 1.50
CA PHE A 80 -6.92 4.88 0.91
C PHE A 80 -7.07 6.07 1.84
N ASP A 81 -7.21 5.79 3.11
CA ASP A 81 -7.32 6.87 4.08
C ASP A 81 -6.11 7.78 4.04
N LYS A 82 -4.96 7.21 3.71
CA LYS A 82 -3.73 8.00 3.65
C LYS A 82 -3.66 8.90 2.43
N LEU A 83 -4.39 8.58 1.37
CA LEU A 83 -4.32 9.40 0.18
C LEU A 83 -4.92 10.78 0.39
N ASN A 84 -5.95 10.84 1.22
CA ASN A 84 -6.55 12.13 1.56
C ASN A 84 -6.87 12.92 0.31
N VAL A 85 -7.34 12.27 -0.73
CA VAL A 85 -7.67 12.91 -1.99
C VAL A 85 -9.16 13.17 -2.04
N PRO A 86 -9.58 14.42 -2.10
CA PRO A 86 -11.02 14.69 -2.15
C PRO A 86 -11.60 14.23 -3.48
N CYS A 87 -12.72 13.57 -3.40
CA CYS A 87 -13.46 13.18 -4.58
C CYS A 87 -14.52 14.23 -4.82
N GLN A 88 -14.61 14.72 -6.05
CA GLN A 88 -15.58 15.76 -6.37
C GLN A 88 -17.02 15.28 -6.29
N HIS A 89 -17.22 13.98 -6.20
CA HIS A 89 -18.57 13.42 -6.20
C HIS A 89 -18.94 12.85 -4.84
N LEU A 90 -18.26 13.28 -3.80
CA LEU A 90 -18.58 12.82 -2.47
C LEU A 90 -19.90 13.40 -1.99
N GLU A 91 -20.73 12.58 -1.40
CA GLU A 91 -21.98 12.99 -0.81
C GLU A 91 -22.10 12.37 0.57
N ARG A 92 -22.79 13.08 1.46
CA ARG A 92 -23.01 12.54 2.80
C ARG A 92 -24.18 11.58 2.77
N GLY A 93 -23.95 10.33 3.13
CA GLY A 93 -25.00 9.34 3.19
C GLY A 93 -25.88 9.50 4.42
N PRO A 94 -26.94 8.67 4.49
CA PRO A 94 -27.88 8.78 5.61
C PRO A 94 -27.23 8.46 6.95
N ASP A 95 -26.16 7.70 6.95
CA ASP A 95 -25.46 7.37 8.18
C ASP A 95 -24.36 8.37 8.51
N GLY A 96 -24.27 9.46 7.77
CA GLY A 96 -23.26 10.48 8.01
C GLY A 96 -21.93 10.22 7.34
N LYS A 97 -21.76 9.10 6.67
CA LYS A 97 -20.52 8.80 6.00
C LYS A 97 -20.50 9.41 4.63
N MET A 98 -19.28 9.76 4.18
CA MET A 98 -19.12 10.30 2.83
C MET A 98 -19.09 9.16 1.83
N ILE A 99 -19.88 9.30 0.80
CA ILE A 99 -20.00 8.30 -0.24
C ILE A 99 -19.74 8.95 -1.58
N CYS A 100 -18.97 8.27 -2.43
CA CYS A 100 -18.77 8.75 -3.78
C CYS A 100 -19.87 8.17 -4.66
N ASN A 101 -20.72 9.03 -5.20
CA ASN A 101 -21.86 8.55 -6.00
C ASN A 101 -21.48 8.26 -7.44
N ARG A 102 -20.22 8.43 -7.83
CA ARG A 102 -19.76 8.13 -9.18
C ARG A 102 -18.84 6.92 -9.23
N HIS A 103 -18.21 6.60 -8.14
CA HIS A 103 -17.22 5.53 -8.14
C HIS A 103 -17.65 4.30 -7.38
N ILE A 104 -18.95 4.22 -7.04
CA ILE A 104 -19.39 3.11 -6.38
C ILE A 104 -19.67 2.08 -7.36
N ASP A 105 -19.72 1.13 -7.31
CA ASP A 105 -20.10 0.19 -8.14
C ASP A 105 -19.52 -0.75 -8.08
#